data_790bd6f78332f71c6c21894bc2aab1d5
#
_entry.id   790bd6f78332f71c6c21894bc2aab1d5
#
_cell.length_a   1.000
_cell.length_b   1.000
_cell.length_c   1.000
_cell.angle_alpha   90.00
_cell.angle_beta   90.00
_cell.angle_gamma   90.00
#
_symmetry.space_group_name_H-M   'P 1'
#
loop_
_entity.id
_entity.type
_entity.pdbx_description
1 polymer ?
#
loop_
_entity_poly.entity_id
_entity_poly.type
_entity_poly.pdbx_seq_one_letter_code
_entity_poly.pdbx_strand_id
1 'polypeptide(L)'
;MRLSFSSLRPAIPIAFSLALIFAMHASGEHKYVSRYDAFVGYSYFDSPKISLSEHGFHTQIGYRPKTWYSLGFDYSRVTGGLTLTPDLLPTALAQSLQTQLGQLAAAGLLPAGYKLAVTSDSVTQTFAAGPQVAYRRWQAITPFLRPSLGAIREVATPTPADPIAKGIVARLAPEGKKTDWQGFYGVGGGFDLNVSKHVALRFQADFVWDHLFNDILKDGRSTVRFSVGPAFNFGRNMVE
;
A
#
# COMPACT_ATOMS: atom_id res chain seq x y z
N MET A 1 4.08 19.21 18.27
CA MET A 1 2.72 19.38 17.77
C MET A 1 1.97 18.06 17.96
N ARG A 2 1.05 17.93 18.91
CA ARG A 2 0.31 16.68 19.17
C ARG A 2 -0.84 16.60 18.17
N LEU A 3 -0.79 15.69 17.22
CA LEU A 3 -1.92 15.39 16.36
C LEU A 3 -2.98 14.65 17.17
N SER A 4 -4.14 15.25 17.28
CA SER A 4 -5.31 14.70 17.96
C SER A 4 -5.95 13.63 17.09
N PHE A 5 -5.80 12.37 17.46
CA PHE A 5 -6.44 11.18 16.86
C PHE A 5 -7.92 11.02 17.28
N SER A 6 -8.66 12.10 17.54
CA SER A 6 -9.97 12.02 18.20
C SER A 6 -11.17 11.82 17.27
N SER A 7 -11.05 11.87 15.94
CA SER A 7 -12.21 11.83 15.04
C SER A 7 -12.51 10.49 14.35
N LEU A 8 -11.62 9.49 14.46
CA LEU A 8 -11.80 8.16 13.81
C LEU A 8 -12.29 7.05 14.75
N ARG A 9 -12.46 7.34 16.04
CA ARG A 9 -12.74 6.32 17.06
C ARG A 9 -14.12 5.65 17.07
N PRO A 10 -15.24 6.20 16.58
CA PRO A 10 -16.52 5.49 16.66
C PRO A 10 -16.88 4.63 15.44
N ALA A 11 -16.28 4.86 14.26
CA ALA A 11 -16.69 4.15 13.04
C ALA A 11 -16.15 2.71 12.94
N ILE A 12 -14.94 2.46 13.42
CA ILE A 12 -14.29 1.15 13.36
C ILE A 12 -15.01 0.09 14.20
N PRO A 13 -15.39 0.35 15.49
CA PRO A 13 -16.11 -0.65 16.29
C PRO A 13 -17.51 -0.96 15.76
N ILE A 14 -18.19 0.02 15.15
CA ILE A 14 -19.52 -0.21 14.57
C ILE A 14 -19.46 -1.11 13.34
N ALA A 15 -18.49 -0.88 12.44
CA ALA A 15 -18.28 -1.72 11.25
C ALA A 15 -17.87 -3.15 11.64
N PHE A 16 -17.03 -3.30 12.66
CA PHE A 16 -16.60 -4.61 13.17
C PHE A 16 -17.77 -5.35 13.86
N SER A 17 -18.61 -4.66 14.64
CA SER A 17 -19.78 -5.22 15.28
C SER A 17 -20.84 -5.65 14.27
N LEU A 18 -21.09 -4.86 13.21
CA LEU A 18 -22.01 -5.25 12.13
C LEU A 18 -21.50 -6.48 11.38
N ALA A 19 -20.23 -6.55 11.06
CA ALA A 19 -19.63 -7.71 10.38
C ALA A 19 -19.71 -8.99 11.24
N LEU A 20 -19.53 -8.90 12.56
CA LEU A 20 -19.71 -10.03 13.47
C LEU A 20 -21.17 -10.50 13.55
N ILE A 21 -22.14 -9.59 13.56
CA ILE A 21 -23.57 -9.92 13.60
C ILE A 21 -23.99 -10.66 12.32
N PHE A 22 -23.50 -10.23 11.15
CA PHE A 22 -23.75 -10.91 9.88
C PHE A 22 -23.09 -12.29 9.83
N ALA A 23 -21.89 -12.46 10.38
CA ALA A 23 -21.18 -13.73 10.42
C ALA A 23 -21.87 -14.76 11.33
N MET A 24 -22.55 -14.35 12.39
CA MET A 24 -23.26 -15.23 13.30
C MET A 24 -24.55 -15.83 12.70
N HIS A 25 -25.13 -15.21 11.67
CA HIS A 25 -26.31 -15.73 10.98
C HIS A 25 -25.97 -16.66 9.80
N ALA A 26 -24.70 -16.84 9.48
CA ALA A 26 -24.22 -17.73 8.40
C ALA A 26 -24.08 -19.20 8.86
N SER A 27 -24.91 -19.65 9.80
CA SER A 27 -24.93 -21.03 10.31
C SER A 27 -25.69 -21.99 9.37
N GLY A 28 -25.32 -22.01 8.12
CA GLY A 28 -25.86 -22.95 7.13
C GLY A 28 -24.79 -23.94 6.66
N GLU A 29 -25.11 -25.18 6.74
CA GLU A 29 -24.35 -26.42 6.62
C GLU A 29 -23.66 -26.68 5.26
N HIS A 30 -23.36 -25.66 4.46
CA HIS A 30 -22.84 -25.86 3.12
C HIS A 30 -21.37 -25.47 3.04
N LYS A 31 -20.51 -26.49 3.07
CA LYS A 31 -19.09 -26.39 2.67
C LYS A 31 -19.00 -26.11 1.16
N TYR A 32 -19.21 -24.86 0.80
CA TYR A 32 -19.02 -24.41 -0.58
C TYR A 32 -17.64 -23.76 -0.71
N VAL A 33 -16.79 -24.34 -1.54
CA VAL A 33 -15.50 -23.77 -1.93
C VAL A 33 -15.48 -23.62 -3.43
N SER A 34 -15.59 -22.40 -3.90
CA SER A 34 -15.62 -22.08 -5.32
C SER A 34 -14.23 -22.26 -5.97
N ARG A 35 -14.24 -22.53 -7.27
CA ARG A 35 -13.01 -22.66 -8.08
C ARG A 35 -12.31 -21.34 -8.32
N TYR A 36 -13.06 -20.24 -8.32
CA TYR A 36 -12.56 -18.89 -8.56
C TYR A 36 -12.98 -17.96 -7.45
N ASP A 37 -12.17 -16.95 -7.19
CA ASP A 37 -12.54 -15.80 -6.39
C ASP A 37 -12.10 -14.50 -7.05
N ALA A 38 -12.84 -13.44 -6.77
CA ALA A 38 -12.48 -12.08 -7.10
C ALA A 38 -12.65 -11.21 -5.87
N PHE A 39 -11.74 -10.28 -5.67
CA PHE A 39 -11.78 -9.30 -4.60
C PHE A 39 -11.67 -7.91 -5.20
N VAL A 40 -12.40 -6.97 -4.62
CA VAL A 40 -12.23 -5.53 -4.85
C VAL A 40 -12.43 -4.82 -3.53
N GLY A 41 -11.53 -3.91 -3.20
CA GLY A 41 -11.59 -3.23 -1.91
C GLY A 41 -10.82 -1.93 -1.88
N TYR A 42 -11.04 -1.20 -0.81
CA TYR A 42 -10.23 -0.05 -0.43
C TYR A 42 -8.83 -0.55 -0.01
N SER A 43 -7.82 0.23 -0.37
CA SER A 43 -6.43 -0.04 -0.02
C SER A 43 -5.78 1.18 0.61
N TYR A 44 -5.06 0.95 1.68
CA TYR A 44 -4.24 1.93 2.37
C TYR A 44 -2.80 1.43 2.41
N PHE A 45 -1.87 2.23 1.88
CA PHE A 45 -0.43 2.00 1.94
C PHE A 45 0.17 2.92 2.98
N ASP A 46 1.02 2.35 3.82
CA ASP A 46 1.82 3.09 4.78
C ASP A 46 3.30 2.75 4.60
N SER A 47 4.10 3.77 4.36
CA SER A 47 5.56 3.68 4.24
C SER A 47 6.20 4.57 5.30
N PRO A 48 6.30 4.08 6.55
CA PRO A 48 6.65 4.91 7.71
C PRO A 48 8.05 5.52 7.63
N LYS A 49 9.00 4.88 6.93
CA LYS A 49 10.37 5.40 6.79
C LYS A 49 10.43 6.75 6.07
N ILE A 50 9.50 7.00 5.17
CA ILE A 50 9.42 8.23 4.36
C ILE A 50 8.18 9.06 4.68
N SER A 51 7.41 8.67 5.71
CA SER A 51 6.15 9.32 6.12
C SER A 51 5.16 9.46 4.97
N LEU A 52 5.11 8.45 4.08
CA LEU A 52 4.20 8.41 2.96
C LEU A 52 3.00 7.54 3.30
N SER A 53 1.81 8.12 3.19
CA SER A 53 0.53 7.42 3.30
C SER A 53 -0.27 7.61 2.03
N GLU A 54 -0.74 6.51 1.46
CA GLU A 54 -1.45 6.51 0.18
C GLU A 54 -2.76 5.73 0.30
N HIS A 55 -3.78 6.17 -0.43
CA HIS A 55 -5.13 5.61 -0.45
C HIS A 55 -5.56 5.25 -1.86
N GLY A 56 -6.33 4.19 -2.00
CA GLY A 56 -6.84 3.81 -3.30
C GLY A 56 -7.62 2.51 -3.28
N PHE A 57 -7.44 1.71 -4.31
CA PHE A 57 -8.13 0.43 -4.45
C PHE A 57 -7.17 -0.74 -4.68
N HIS A 58 -7.63 -1.92 -4.34
CA HIS A 58 -6.97 -3.19 -4.56
C HIS A 58 -7.97 -4.17 -5.16
N THR A 59 -7.56 -4.86 -6.21
CA THR A 59 -8.33 -5.92 -6.85
C THR A 59 -7.50 -7.20 -6.90
N GLN A 60 -8.16 -8.34 -6.79
CA GLN A 60 -7.52 -9.64 -6.88
C GLN A 60 -8.43 -10.61 -7.60
N ILE A 61 -7.84 -11.48 -8.41
CA ILE A 61 -8.49 -12.66 -8.97
C ILE A 61 -7.70 -13.90 -8.55
N GLY A 62 -8.40 -14.96 -8.21
CA GLY A 62 -7.80 -16.21 -7.75
C GLY A 62 -8.38 -17.43 -8.46
N TYR A 63 -7.51 -18.39 -8.75
CA TYR A 63 -7.86 -19.72 -9.21
C TYR A 63 -7.45 -20.75 -8.16
N ARG A 64 -8.39 -21.62 -7.77
CA ARG A 64 -8.19 -22.66 -6.75
C ARG A 64 -8.08 -24.04 -7.39
N PRO A 65 -6.89 -24.61 -7.49
CA PRO A 65 -6.70 -26.02 -7.87
C PRO A 65 -7.19 -27.00 -6.78
N LYS A 66 -7.05 -26.58 -5.50
CA LYS A 66 -7.44 -27.35 -4.32
C LYS A 66 -8.21 -26.46 -3.33
N THR A 67 -9.00 -27.05 -2.45
CA THR A 67 -9.83 -26.33 -1.48
C THR A 67 -9.04 -25.41 -0.54
N TRP A 68 -7.80 -25.79 -0.21
CA TRP A 68 -6.90 -25.07 0.70
C TRP A 68 -5.86 -24.20 0.00
N TYR A 69 -5.71 -24.34 -1.34
CA TYR A 69 -4.65 -23.69 -2.11
C TYR A 69 -5.24 -22.96 -3.31
N SER A 70 -4.78 -21.74 -3.54
CA SER A 70 -5.09 -20.96 -4.74
C SER A 70 -3.86 -20.23 -5.29
N LEU A 71 -3.93 -19.87 -6.56
CA LEU A 71 -3.02 -18.96 -7.22
C LEU A 71 -3.77 -17.67 -7.51
N GLY A 72 -3.22 -16.55 -7.12
CA GLY A 72 -3.85 -15.25 -7.30
C GLY A 72 -2.95 -14.28 -8.04
N PHE A 73 -3.61 -13.39 -8.77
CA PHE A 73 -3.03 -12.17 -9.32
C PHE A 73 -3.74 -10.99 -8.71
N ASP A 74 -3.01 -9.96 -8.32
CA ASP A 74 -3.58 -8.71 -7.81
C ASP A 74 -3.00 -7.48 -8.51
N TYR A 75 -3.83 -6.46 -8.51
CA TYR A 75 -3.49 -5.12 -8.93
C TYR A 75 -3.98 -4.12 -7.88
N SER A 76 -3.14 -3.17 -7.52
CA SER A 76 -3.57 -2.04 -6.72
C SER A 76 -3.09 -0.72 -7.31
N ARG A 77 -3.86 0.32 -7.07
CA ARG A 77 -3.48 1.70 -7.36
C ARG A 77 -3.87 2.58 -6.18
N VAL A 78 -2.88 3.26 -5.65
CA VAL A 78 -3.04 4.17 -4.52
C VAL A 78 -2.42 5.53 -4.86
N THR A 79 -2.88 6.58 -4.19
CA THR A 79 -2.41 7.94 -4.34
C THR A 79 -2.22 8.58 -2.98
N GLY A 80 -1.22 9.41 -2.85
CA GLY A 80 -0.91 10.12 -1.62
C GLY A 80 0.09 11.22 -1.84
N GLY A 81 0.68 11.71 -0.78
CA GLY A 81 1.70 12.73 -0.85
C GLY A 81 2.71 12.60 0.28
N LEU A 82 3.92 13.01 0.00
CA LEU A 82 5.00 13.10 0.97
C LEU A 82 5.66 14.46 0.91
N THR A 83 6.36 14.80 1.99
CA THR A 83 7.26 15.95 1.99
C THR A 83 8.68 15.44 2.02
N LEU A 84 9.41 15.65 0.93
CA LEU A 84 10.82 15.28 0.81
C LEU A 84 11.67 16.31 1.53
N THR A 85 12.44 15.85 2.51
CA THR A 85 13.38 16.64 3.30
C THR A 85 14.79 16.07 3.14
N PRO A 86 15.86 16.86 3.38
CA PRO A 86 17.24 16.40 3.17
C PRO A 86 17.66 15.17 3.98
N ASP A 87 16.99 14.89 5.10
CA ASP A 87 17.27 13.72 5.96
C ASP A 87 16.80 12.38 5.35
N LEU A 88 15.90 12.43 4.38
CA LEU A 88 15.46 11.25 3.62
C LEU A 88 16.40 10.89 2.47
N LEU A 89 17.35 11.78 2.14
CA LEU A 89 18.26 11.62 1.01
C LEU A 89 19.49 10.78 1.39
N PRO A 90 20.12 10.10 0.41
CA PRO A 90 21.42 9.48 0.61
C PRO A 90 22.44 10.50 1.08
N THR A 91 23.37 10.09 1.94
CA THR A 91 24.37 10.97 2.59
C THR A 91 25.11 11.86 1.59
N ALA A 92 25.53 11.30 0.46
CA ALA A 92 26.26 12.06 -0.57
C ALA A 92 25.41 13.18 -1.18
N LEU A 93 24.12 12.90 -1.46
CA LEU A 93 23.20 13.88 -2.03
C LEU A 93 22.83 14.94 -0.99
N ALA A 94 22.58 14.54 0.26
CA ALA A 94 22.31 15.45 1.36
C ALA A 94 23.46 16.41 1.61
N GLN A 95 24.71 15.93 1.63
CA GLN A 95 25.92 16.77 1.79
C GLN A 95 26.10 17.73 0.60
N SER A 96 25.90 17.26 -0.63
CA SER A 96 25.97 18.11 -1.82
C SER A 96 24.96 19.25 -1.75
N LEU A 97 23.70 18.94 -1.39
CA LEU A 97 22.67 19.96 -1.20
C LEU A 97 22.99 20.92 -0.07
N GLN A 98 23.48 20.44 1.05
CA GLN A 98 23.88 21.27 2.18
C GLN A 98 25.01 22.24 1.80
N THR A 99 26.00 21.78 1.02
CA THR A 99 27.07 22.63 0.50
C THR A 99 26.53 23.71 -0.43
N GLN A 100 25.64 23.37 -1.36
CA GLN A 100 25.01 24.33 -2.26
C GLN A 100 24.16 25.36 -1.51
N LEU A 101 23.35 24.92 -0.55
CA LEU A 101 22.55 25.82 0.30
C LEU A 101 23.47 26.73 1.14
N GLY A 102 24.59 26.21 1.66
CA GLY A 102 25.58 27.01 2.37
C GLY A 102 26.21 28.09 1.51
N GLN A 103 26.52 27.80 0.25
CA GLN A 103 27.04 28.79 -0.71
C GLN A 103 26.00 29.88 -1.00
N LEU A 104 24.72 29.51 -1.19
CA LEU A 104 23.64 30.48 -1.41
C LEU A 104 23.41 31.34 -0.15
N ALA A 105 23.52 30.77 1.04
CA ALA A 105 23.45 31.52 2.30
C ALA A 105 24.60 32.52 2.44
N ALA A 106 25.81 32.11 2.14
CA ALA A 106 27.00 32.98 2.17
C ALA A 106 26.89 34.13 1.14
N ALA A 107 26.21 33.91 0.01
CA ALA A 107 25.94 34.94 -1.00
C ALA A 107 24.72 35.83 -0.63
N GLY A 108 24.08 35.63 0.53
CA GLY A 108 22.90 36.39 0.94
C GLY A 108 21.64 36.09 0.14
N LEU A 109 21.62 34.99 -0.60
CA LEU A 109 20.49 34.60 -1.47
C LEU A 109 19.48 33.71 -0.77
N LEU A 110 19.76 33.28 0.47
CA LEU A 110 18.83 32.48 1.29
C LEU A 110 18.24 33.29 2.43
N PRO A 111 16.92 33.16 2.68
CA PRO A 111 16.31 33.72 3.91
C PRO A 111 16.91 33.09 5.16
N ALA A 112 17.00 33.84 6.25
CA ALA A 112 17.47 33.30 7.53
C ALA A 112 16.57 32.14 7.99
N GLY A 113 17.20 31.00 8.34
CA GLY A 113 16.48 29.82 8.80
C GLY A 113 15.79 29.01 7.69
N TYR A 114 16.14 29.21 6.43
CA TYR A 114 15.58 28.44 5.31
C TYR A 114 15.75 26.92 5.51
N LYS A 115 14.68 26.20 5.32
CA LYS A 115 14.66 24.72 5.35
C LYS A 115 14.09 24.22 4.03
N LEU A 116 14.89 23.43 3.31
CA LEU A 116 14.44 22.80 2.08
C LEU A 116 13.39 21.74 2.42
N ALA A 117 12.18 21.89 1.88
CA ALA A 117 11.11 20.90 1.95
C ALA A 117 10.35 20.95 0.62
N VAL A 118 10.20 19.80 -0.02
CA VAL A 118 9.49 19.68 -1.30
C VAL A 118 8.32 18.72 -1.12
N THR A 119 7.11 19.23 -1.24
CA THR A 119 5.91 18.39 -1.28
C THR A 119 5.87 17.68 -2.64
N SER A 120 5.53 16.41 -2.64
CA SER A 120 5.40 15.59 -3.83
C SER A 120 4.13 14.76 -3.75
N ASP A 121 3.32 14.82 -4.80
CA ASP A 121 2.22 13.88 -4.98
C ASP A 121 2.77 12.56 -5.51
N SER A 122 2.22 11.45 -5.01
CA SER A 122 2.62 10.09 -5.36
C SER A 122 1.44 9.31 -5.91
N VAL A 123 1.71 8.51 -6.95
CA VAL A 123 0.80 7.49 -7.48
C VAL A 123 1.56 6.19 -7.56
N THR A 124 1.18 5.25 -6.69
CA THR A 124 1.78 3.91 -6.63
C THR A 124 0.85 2.87 -7.23
N GLN A 125 1.39 2.03 -8.11
CA GLN A 125 0.72 0.89 -8.73
C GLN A 125 1.50 -0.38 -8.43
N THR A 126 0.79 -1.46 -8.02
CA THR A 126 1.41 -2.76 -7.82
C THR A 126 0.74 -3.81 -8.69
N PHE A 127 1.56 -4.71 -9.22
CA PHE A 127 1.15 -5.90 -9.95
C PHE A 127 1.81 -7.07 -9.25
N ALA A 128 1.04 -7.97 -8.65
CA ALA A 128 1.60 -9.09 -7.93
C ALA A 128 0.91 -10.40 -8.27
N ALA A 129 1.64 -11.48 -8.13
CA ALA A 129 1.11 -12.82 -8.22
C ALA A 129 1.71 -13.69 -7.12
N GLY A 130 0.96 -14.68 -6.70
CA GLY A 130 1.45 -15.60 -5.69
C GLY A 130 0.45 -16.68 -5.30
N PRO A 131 0.96 -17.72 -4.61
CA PRO A 131 0.11 -18.71 -4.01
C PRO A 131 -0.59 -18.15 -2.77
N GLN A 132 -1.76 -18.69 -2.46
CA GLN A 132 -2.47 -18.40 -1.24
C GLN A 132 -2.87 -19.73 -0.60
N VAL A 133 -2.56 -19.87 0.68
CA VAL A 133 -2.97 -21.02 1.50
C VAL A 133 -4.04 -20.54 2.47
N ALA A 134 -5.20 -21.22 2.45
CA ALA A 134 -6.36 -20.85 3.24
C ALA A 134 -6.76 -22.00 4.17
N TYR A 135 -7.02 -21.68 5.43
CA TYR A 135 -7.50 -22.62 6.43
C TYR A 135 -9.02 -22.52 6.57
N ARG A 136 -9.74 -23.57 6.14
CA ARG A 136 -11.20 -23.56 5.96
C ARG A 136 -11.95 -24.46 6.98
N ARG A 137 -11.41 -24.59 8.18
CA ARG A 137 -12.06 -25.39 9.23
C ARG A 137 -13.30 -24.70 9.80
N TRP A 138 -13.29 -23.37 9.82
CA TRP A 138 -14.37 -22.57 10.36
C TRP A 138 -15.26 -22.04 9.24
N GLN A 139 -16.58 -22.17 9.40
CA GLN A 139 -17.53 -21.71 8.36
C GLN A 139 -17.58 -20.20 8.25
N ALA A 140 -17.58 -19.50 9.39
CA ALA A 140 -17.72 -18.06 9.44
C ALA A 140 -16.46 -17.30 8.98
N ILE A 141 -15.26 -17.88 9.23
CA ILE A 141 -13.99 -17.19 9.01
C ILE A 141 -13.02 -18.11 8.28
N THR A 142 -12.38 -17.59 7.23
CA THR A 142 -11.34 -18.29 6.48
C THR A 142 -10.05 -17.49 6.55
N PRO A 143 -9.14 -17.77 7.49
CA PRO A 143 -7.82 -17.17 7.48
C PRO A 143 -6.98 -17.69 6.32
N PHE A 144 -6.10 -16.84 5.81
CA PHE A 144 -5.19 -17.19 4.72
C PHE A 144 -3.81 -16.52 4.87
N LEU A 145 -2.81 -17.13 4.24
CA LEU A 145 -1.47 -16.60 4.08
C LEU A 145 -1.13 -16.56 2.59
N ARG A 146 -0.43 -15.52 2.16
CA ARG A 146 -0.12 -15.27 0.77
C ARG A 146 1.25 -14.65 0.58
N PRO A 147 2.30 -15.42 0.29
CA PRO A 147 3.52 -14.87 -0.29
C PRO A 147 3.25 -14.37 -1.70
N SER A 148 3.91 -13.28 -2.11
CA SER A 148 3.72 -12.67 -3.42
C SER A 148 5.03 -12.15 -3.97
N LEU A 149 5.12 -12.17 -5.30
CA LEU A 149 6.16 -11.55 -6.10
C LEU A 149 5.50 -10.61 -7.10
N GLY A 150 6.16 -9.52 -7.43
CA GLY A 150 5.54 -8.58 -8.35
C GLY A 150 6.45 -7.45 -8.82
N ALA A 151 5.81 -6.51 -9.48
CA ALA A 151 6.39 -5.25 -9.87
C ALA A 151 5.61 -4.10 -9.24
N ILE A 152 6.32 -3.10 -8.78
CA ILE A 152 5.78 -1.86 -8.23
C ILE A 152 6.27 -0.70 -9.08
N ARG A 153 5.36 0.20 -9.38
CA ARG A 153 5.63 1.45 -10.10
C ARG A 153 5.18 2.60 -9.27
N GLU A 154 6.03 3.59 -9.12
CA GLU A 154 5.64 4.85 -8.49
C GLU A 154 5.94 6.02 -9.41
N VAL A 155 5.04 6.99 -9.43
CA VAL A 155 5.18 8.28 -10.10
C VAL A 155 5.11 9.36 -9.03
N ALA A 156 6.22 10.05 -8.80
CA ALA A 156 6.32 11.18 -7.90
C ALA A 156 6.28 12.48 -8.70
N THR A 157 5.39 13.38 -8.31
CA THR A 157 5.22 14.70 -8.93
C THR A 157 5.52 15.79 -7.89
N PRO A 158 6.75 16.31 -7.85
CA PRO A 158 7.15 17.31 -6.89
C PRO A 158 6.53 18.69 -7.20
N THR A 159 6.05 19.35 -6.14
CA THR A 159 5.50 20.70 -6.18
C THR A 159 6.35 21.64 -5.32
N PRO A 160 7.43 22.24 -5.88
CA PRO A 160 8.30 23.13 -5.13
C PRO A 160 7.59 24.44 -4.78
N ALA A 161 7.74 24.87 -3.51
CA ALA A 161 7.08 26.06 -2.99
C ALA A 161 7.81 27.37 -3.30
N ASP A 162 9.10 27.32 -3.61
CA ASP A 162 9.96 28.48 -3.81
C ASP A 162 10.94 28.30 -5.00
N PRO A 163 11.57 29.39 -5.50
CA PRO A 163 12.47 29.33 -6.65
C PRO A 163 13.72 28.45 -6.42
N ILE A 164 14.19 28.32 -5.17
CA ILE A 164 15.38 27.53 -4.83
C ILE A 164 15.02 26.06 -4.91
N ALA A 165 13.92 25.67 -4.26
CA ALA A 165 13.37 24.32 -4.36
C ALA A 165 13.08 23.95 -5.82
N LYS A 166 12.55 24.90 -6.63
CA LYS A 166 12.30 24.70 -8.07
C LYS A 166 13.58 24.39 -8.84
N GLY A 167 14.65 25.09 -8.56
CA GLY A 167 15.97 24.85 -9.19
C GLY A 167 16.54 23.47 -8.84
N ILE A 168 16.34 22.99 -7.61
CA ILE A 168 16.75 21.66 -7.17
C ILE A 168 15.89 20.58 -7.84
N VAL A 169 14.57 20.74 -7.81
CA VAL A 169 13.63 19.82 -8.42
C VAL A 169 13.86 19.67 -9.91
N ALA A 170 14.15 20.76 -10.64
CA ALA A 170 14.43 20.73 -12.08
C ALA A 170 15.65 19.85 -12.45
N ARG A 171 16.58 19.64 -11.51
CA ARG A 171 17.73 18.73 -11.70
C ARG A 171 17.38 17.28 -11.39
N LEU A 172 16.54 17.03 -10.38
CA LEU A 172 16.19 15.68 -9.93
C LEU A 172 15.01 15.08 -10.72
N ALA A 173 14.12 15.93 -11.20
CA ALA A 173 12.95 15.57 -11.99
C ALA A 173 12.74 16.57 -13.15
N PRO A 174 13.58 16.55 -14.18
CA PRO A 174 13.58 17.55 -15.27
C PRO A 174 12.27 17.54 -16.06
N GLU A 175 11.55 16.43 -16.10
CA GLU A 175 10.25 16.30 -16.75
C GLU A 175 9.07 16.74 -15.86
N GLY A 176 9.35 17.33 -14.68
CA GLY A 176 8.34 17.69 -13.68
C GLY A 176 7.77 16.51 -12.92
N LYS A 177 8.21 15.30 -13.22
CA LYS A 177 7.86 14.05 -12.54
C LYS A 177 9.03 13.09 -12.57
N LYS A 178 9.05 12.18 -11.58
CA LYS A 178 9.97 11.06 -11.56
C LYS A 178 9.18 9.76 -11.49
N THR A 179 9.50 8.82 -12.35
CA THR A 179 8.89 7.49 -12.39
C THR A 179 9.95 6.44 -12.09
N ASP A 180 9.64 5.52 -11.20
CA ASP A 180 10.48 4.37 -10.93
C ASP A 180 9.69 3.05 -11.00
N TRP A 181 10.37 1.98 -11.43
CA TRP A 181 9.85 0.62 -11.52
C TRP A 181 10.80 -0.31 -10.82
N GLN A 182 10.27 -1.09 -9.87
CA GLN A 182 11.06 -2.06 -9.15
C GLN A 182 10.33 -3.40 -9.04
N GLY A 183 11.10 -4.49 -9.04
CA GLY A 183 10.61 -5.77 -8.57
C GLY A 183 10.44 -5.74 -7.06
N PHE A 184 9.43 -6.42 -6.54
CA PHE A 184 9.26 -6.61 -5.11
C PHE A 184 8.91 -8.05 -4.75
N TYR A 185 9.16 -8.39 -3.51
CA TYR A 185 8.62 -9.58 -2.87
C TYR A 185 7.88 -9.16 -1.61
N GLY A 186 6.89 -9.95 -1.25
CA GLY A 186 6.07 -9.64 -0.10
C GLY A 186 5.46 -10.88 0.53
N VAL A 187 4.98 -10.71 1.74
CA VAL A 187 4.17 -11.68 2.42
C VAL A 187 2.93 -10.99 2.97
N GLY A 188 1.79 -11.53 2.66
CA GLY A 188 0.52 -11.04 3.15
C GLY A 188 -0.28 -12.15 3.81
N GLY A 189 -1.29 -11.73 4.51
CA GLY A 189 -2.25 -12.61 5.13
C GLY A 189 -3.49 -11.83 5.54
N GLY A 190 -4.50 -12.59 5.92
CA GLY A 190 -5.75 -11.99 6.32
C GLY A 190 -6.81 -13.02 6.59
N PHE A 191 -8.04 -12.59 6.51
CA PHE A 191 -9.18 -13.48 6.67
C PHE A 191 -10.39 -12.99 5.87
N ASP A 192 -11.16 -13.96 5.43
CA ASP A 192 -12.48 -13.75 4.82
C ASP A 192 -13.55 -14.01 5.90
N LEU A 193 -14.40 -13.01 6.18
CA LEU A 193 -15.65 -13.20 6.91
C LEU A 193 -16.71 -13.66 5.91
N ASN A 194 -17.11 -14.92 5.96
CA ASN A 194 -18.05 -15.52 5.02
C ASN A 194 -19.47 -15.07 5.33
N VAL A 195 -20.01 -14.15 4.55
CA VAL A 195 -21.38 -13.65 4.68
C VAL A 195 -22.36 -14.63 4.03
N SER A 196 -21.97 -15.24 2.91
CA SER A 196 -22.71 -16.25 2.21
C SER A 196 -21.77 -17.21 1.47
N LYS A 197 -22.30 -18.23 0.80
CA LYS A 197 -21.52 -19.13 -0.04
C LYS A 197 -20.78 -18.43 -1.19
N HIS A 198 -21.28 -17.27 -1.63
CA HIS A 198 -20.74 -16.53 -2.77
C HIS A 198 -20.06 -15.21 -2.40
N VAL A 199 -20.27 -14.69 -1.19
CA VAL A 199 -19.77 -13.39 -0.77
C VAL A 199 -19.11 -13.49 0.60
N ALA A 200 -17.94 -12.93 0.72
CA ALA A 200 -17.23 -12.71 1.97
C ALA A 200 -16.76 -11.25 2.07
N LEU A 201 -16.52 -10.79 3.27
CA LEU A 201 -15.80 -9.54 3.52
C LEU A 201 -14.35 -9.91 3.85
N ARG A 202 -13.41 -9.46 2.99
CA ARG A 202 -11.99 -9.74 3.14
C ARG A 202 -11.28 -8.61 3.86
N PHE A 203 -10.42 -8.98 4.81
CA PHE A 203 -9.44 -8.12 5.46
C PHE A 203 -8.06 -8.71 5.17
N GLN A 204 -7.17 -7.89 4.63
CA GLN A 204 -5.84 -8.32 4.22
C GLN A 204 -4.80 -7.29 4.64
N ALA A 205 -3.65 -7.78 5.11
CA ALA A 205 -2.45 -6.98 5.35
C ALA A 205 -1.28 -7.63 4.61
N ASP A 206 -0.53 -6.83 3.85
CA ASP A 206 0.64 -7.27 3.10
C ASP A 206 1.84 -6.42 3.49
N PHE A 207 2.96 -7.09 3.75
CA PHE A 207 4.27 -6.46 3.86
C PHE A 207 4.96 -6.56 2.51
N VAL A 208 5.36 -5.41 1.98
CA VAL A 208 6.01 -5.28 0.67
C VAL A 208 7.42 -4.75 0.89
N TRP A 209 8.41 -5.51 0.42
CA TRP A 209 9.81 -5.09 0.36
C TRP A 209 10.13 -4.64 -1.05
N ASP A 210 10.27 -3.34 -1.21
CA ASP A 210 10.62 -2.70 -2.47
C ASP A 210 11.85 -1.80 -2.31
N HIS A 211 12.44 -1.40 -3.43
CA HIS A 211 13.62 -0.55 -3.49
C HIS A 211 13.37 0.68 -4.36
N LEU A 212 12.14 1.19 -4.35
CA LEU A 212 11.78 2.38 -5.12
C LEU A 212 12.64 3.58 -4.75
N PHE A 213 13.05 4.32 -5.77
CA PHE A 213 13.85 5.54 -5.65
C PHE A 213 15.15 5.39 -4.85
N ASN A 214 15.85 4.26 -4.95
CA ASN A 214 17.14 4.01 -4.28
C ASN A 214 18.20 5.06 -4.59
N ASP A 215 18.06 5.78 -5.69
CA ASP A 215 18.95 6.88 -6.08
C ASP A 215 18.67 8.18 -5.29
N ILE A 216 17.50 8.31 -4.68
CA ILE A 216 17.06 9.52 -3.96
C ILE A 216 16.74 9.21 -2.49
N LEU A 217 16.27 8.01 -2.17
CA LEU A 217 15.87 7.63 -0.81
C LEU A 217 16.97 6.82 -0.12
N LYS A 218 17.31 7.24 1.09
CA LYS A 218 18.21 6.51 1.98
C LYS A 218 17.50 5.23 2.49
N ASP A 219 18.23 4.11 2.56
CA ASP A 219 17.83 2.88 3.25
C ASP A 219 16.62 2.11 2.68
N GLY A 220 16.25 2.32 1.43
CA GLY A 220 15.16 1.60 0.79
C GLY A 220 13.80 1.85 1.45
N ARG A 221 12.78 1.17 0.96
CA ARG A 221 11.39 1.34 1.42
C ARG A 221 10.83 0.00 1.90
N SER A 222 10.09 0.02 2.99
CA SER A 222 9.23 -1.08 3.41
C SER A 222 7.83 -0.52 3.56
N THR A 223 6.89 -1.15 2.89
CA THR A 223 5.51 -0.69 2.84
C THR A 223 4.58 -1.72 3.45
N VAL A 224 3.64 -1.29 4.24
CA VAL A 224 2.53 -2.10 4.72
C VAL A 224 1.27 -1.69 3.96
N ARG A 225 0.62 -2.66 3.32
CA ARG A 225 -0.65 -2.47 2.65
C ARG A 225 -1.76 -3.08 3.48
N PHE A 226 -2.78 -2.31 3.81
CA PHE A 226 -4.04 -2.80 4.37
C PHE A 226 -5.12 -2.72 3.32
N SER A 227 -5.91 -3.78 3.16
CA SER A 227 -7.02 -3.82 2.21
C SER A 227 -8.27 -4.39 2.85
N VAL A 228 -9.42 -3.80 2.54
CA VAL A 228 -10.72 -4.26 3.01
C VAL A 228 -11.77 -4.11 1.93
N GLY A 229 -12.60 -5.13 1.74
CA GLY A 229 -13.69 -5.09 0.75
C GLY A 229 -14.36 -6.43 0.52
N PRO A 230 -15.38 -6.47 -0.37
CA PRO A 230 -16.04 -7.70 -0.74
C PRO A 230 -15.14 -8.63 -1.55
N ALA A 231 -15.23 -9.91 -1.24
CA ALA A 231 -14.67 -11.01 -2.00
C ALA A 231 -15.81 -11.89 -2.52
N PHE A 232 -15.79 -12.15 -3.81
CA PHE A 232 -16.81 -12.92 -4.51
C PHE A 232 -16.29 -14.31 -4.86
N ASN A 233 -17.05 -15.33 -4.53
CA ASN A 233 -16.72 -16.73 -4.78
C ASN A 233 -17.63 -17.29 -5.87
N PHE A 234 -17.06 -17.82 -6.95
CA PHE A 234 -17.83 -18.28 -8.10
C PHE A 234 -17.20 -19.49 -8.80
N GLY A 235 -18.01 -20.13 -9.66
CA GLY A 235 -17.64 -21.32 -10.37
C GLY A 235 -18.06 -22.61 -9.65
N ARG A 236 -17.49 -23.73 -10.08
CA ARG A 236 -17.84 -25.07 -9.57
C ARG A 236 -17.46 -25.20 -8.09
N ASN A 237 -18.32 -25.83 -7.30
CA ASN A 237 -17.98 -26.27 -5.94
C ASN A 237 -16.89 -27.36 -6.02
N MET A 238 -15.89 -27.25 -5.15
CA MET A 238 -14.76 -28.18 -5.09
C MET A 238 -14.85 -29.14 -3.88
N VAL A 239 -15.82 -28.95 -3.03
CA VAL A 239 -16.11 -29.87 -1.93
C VAL A 239 -17.15 -30.86 -2.45
N GLU A 240 -16.75 -32.12 -2.53
CA GLU A 240 -17.63 -33.24 -2.82
C GLU A 240 -18.37 -33.65 -1.56
#